data_23e58a5da3a252615b5230e76fb48de9
#
_entry.id   23e58a5da3a252615b5230e76fb48de9
#
_cell.length_a   1.000
_cell.length_b   1.000
_cell.length_c   1.000
_cell.angle_alpha   90.00
_cell.angle_beta   90.00
_cell.angle_gamma   90.00
#
_symmetry.space_group_name_H-M   'P 1'
#
loop_
_entity.id
_entity.type
_entity.pdbx_description
1 polymer ?
#
loop_
_entity_poly.entity_id
_entity_poly.type
_entity_poly.pdbx_seq_one_letter_code
_entity_poly.pdbx_strand_id
1 'polypeptide(L)'
;RRPIFSDYKQGRRPQKLNRYYEDIPDTFGSRNRQVALLVEALRHVPVRQVYVTECEADDAIAYMTKYQYRDHKCVIVSSDKDLYQLIDDRVTQWSPGQKTYITSEKVKEKFGVSVSNIVTARAFIGDPSDGLKGVPHAGFKSLAKRFPELLSDEHVSVRDVVTMAEKLLETKKLKVLDSIVENSDVALRNWKLMYLDITNLSGQQIEKIKYTIDSFEAKRNKIALMRMLMREGVNNFDVDSYYVAIKNCK
;
A
#
# COMPACT_ATOMS: atom_id res chain seq x y z
N ARG A 1 -5.29 5.12 -12.99
CA ARG A 1 -6.23 4.02 -12.63
C ARG A 1 -7.68 4.36 -12.99
N ARG A 2 -8.16 5.58 -12.79
CA ARG A 2 -9.52 6.01 -13.20
C ARG A 2 -9.83 5.85 -14.70
N PRO A 3 -8.90 6.03 -15.64
CA PRO A 3 -9.17 5.71 -17.04
C PRO A 3 -9.46 4.22 -17.31
N ILE A 4 -9.01 3.32 -16.43
CA ILE A 4 -9.27 1.86 -16.53
C ILE A 4 -10.63 1.52 -15.93
N PHE A 5 -11.03 2.22 -14.85
CA PHE A 5 -12.28 2.02 -14.16
C PHE A 5 -12.75 3.34 -13.50
N SER A 6 -13.81 3.94 -14.04
CA SER A 6 -14.31 5.26 -13.60
C SER A 6 -14.72 5.30 -12.15
N ASP A 7 -15.27 4.20 -11.64
CA ASP A 7 -15.78 4.10 -10.26
C ASP A 7 -14.69 3.77 -9.23
N TYR A 8 -13.44 3.62 -9.68
CA TYR A 8 -12.31 3.37 -8.79
C TYR A 8 -12.19 4.45 -7.71
N LYS A 9 -12.28 4.02 -6.45
CA LYS A 9 -12.28 4.88 -5.26
C LYS A 9 -13.40 5.93 -5.22
N GLN A 10 -14.47 5.77 -6.00
CA GLN A 10 -15.68 6.58 -5.85
C GLN A 10 -16.40 6.20 -4.56
N GLY A 11 -16.84 7.22 -3.82
CA GLY A 11 -17.54 7.01 -2.55
C GLY A 11 -16.66 6.58 -1.38
N ARG A 12 -15.34 6.53 -1.54
CA ARG A 12 -14.43 6.33 -0.42
C ARG A 12 -14.64 7.43 0.61
N ARG A 13 -15.20 7.08 1.78
CA ARG A 13 -15.39 8.03 2.86
C ARG A 13 -14.01 8.48 3.36
N PRO A 14 -13.75 9.79 3.44
CA PRO A 14 -12.49 10.25 4.02
C PRO A 14 -12.36 9.72 5.44
N GLN A 15 -11.17 9.25 5.78
CA GLN A 15 -10.91 8.83 7.17
C GLN A 15 -11.06 10.03 8.09
N LYS A 16 -11.69 9.82 9.26
CA LYS A 16 -11.66 10.80 10.33
C LYS A 16 -10.22 10.99 10.80
N LEU A 17 -9.65 12.16 10.60
CA LEU A 17 -8.32 12.51 11.10
C LEU A 17 -8.37 12.83 12.61
N ASN A 18 -9.49 13.41 13.06
CA ASN A 18 -9.69 13.69 14.45
C ASN A 18 -10.52 12.58 15.11
N ARG A 19 -9.91 11.84 16.02
CA ARG A 19 -10.55 10.76 16.79
C ARG A 19 -10.68 11.07 18.27
N TYR A 20 -10.07 12.16 18.74
CA TYR A 20 -9.86 12.42 20.17
C TYR A 20 -10.47 13.75 20.63
N TYR A 21 -10.75 14.69 19.73
CA TYR A 21 -11.21 16.03 20.06
C TYR A 21 -12.55 16.29 19.38
N GLU A 22 -13.62 16.31 20.15
CA GLU A 22 -14.99 16.49 19.61
C GLU A 22 -15.23 17.92 19.09
N ASP A 23 -14.50 18.89 19.62
CA ASP A 23 -14.56 20.31 19.29
C ASP A 23 -13.87 20.67 17.98
N ILE A 24 -13.03 19.78 17.42
CA ILE A 24 -12.37 20.01 16.13
C ILE A 24 -13.18 19.35 15.02
N PRO A 25 -13.81 20.13 14.11
CA PRO A 25 -14.64 19.58 13.08
C PRO A 25 -13.81 18.80 12.04
N ASP A 26 -14.28 17.61 11.65
CA ASP A 26 -13.66 16.77 10.62
C ASP A 26 -14.04 17.25 9.20
N THR A 27 -13.65 18.47 8.88
CA THR A 27 -13.88 19.15 7.60
C THR A 27 -12.65 19.03 6.69
N PHE A 28 -12.82 19.27 5.39
CA PHE A 28 -11.70 19.35 4.44
C PHE A 28 -10.68 20.43 4.86
N GLY A 29 -11.14 21.58 5.34
CA GLY A 29 -10.27 22.64 5.81
C GLY A 29 -9.42 22.22 7.00
N SER A 30 -10.03 21.59 8.00
CA SER A 30 -9.33 21.06 9.18
C SER A 30 -8.30 19.99 8.79
N ARG A 31 -8.66 19.07 7.89
CA ARG A 31 -7.74 18.04 7.39
C ARG A 31 -6.56 18.63 6.64
N ASN A 32 -6.82 19.54 5.71
CA ASN A 32 -5.76 20.18 4.92
C ASN A 32 -4.80 20.95 5.83
N ARG A 33 -5.32 21.64 6.85
CA ARG A 33 -4.49 22.32 7.85
C ARG A 33 -3.59 21.32 8.59
N GLN A 34 -4.13 20.20 9.08
CA GLN A 34 -3.36 19.17 9.78
C GLN A 34 -2.24 18.58 8.89
N VAL A 35 -2.56 18.30 7.63
CA VAL A 35 -1.55 17.83 6.65
C VAL A 35 -0.48 18.88 6.42
N ALA A 36 -0.85 20.15 6.25
CA ALA A 36 0.11 21.24 6.07
C ALA A 36 1.05 21.40 7.27
N LEU A 37 0.50 21.32 8.48
CA LEU A 37 1.28 21.38 9.73
C LEU A 37 2.24 20.19 9.86
N LEU A 38 1.80 18.98 9.50
CA LEU A 38 2.67 17.81 9.48
C LEU A 38 3.80 17.97 8.48
N VAL A 39 3.51 18.43 7.27
CA VAL A 39 4.51 18.71 6.22
C VAL A 39 5.52 19.76 6.71
N GLU A 40 5.06 20.82 7.38
CA GLU A 40 5.92 21.84 7.99
C GLU A 40 6.81 21.23 9.08
N ALA A 41 6.24 20.47 10.02
CA ALA A 41 7.00 19.80 11.09
C ALA A 41 8.10 18.90 10.54
N LEU A 42 7.79 18.10 9.52
CA LEU A 42 8.73 17.19 8.87
C LEU A 42 9.89 17.90 8.15
N ARG A 43 9.79 19.20 7.85
CA ARG A 43 10.92 20.00 7.30
C ARG A 43 12.00 20.27 8.33
N HIS A 44 11.72 20.14 9.61
CA HIS A 44 12.67 20.40 10.70
C HIS A 44 13.39 19.15 11.18
N VAL A 45 13.02 17.99 10.67
CA VAL A 45 13.58 16.69 11.03
C VAL A 45 14.23 16.02 9.82
N PRO A 46 15.16 15.08 9.99
CA PRO A 46 15.88 14.44 8.89
C PRO A 46 15.00 13.40 8.15
N VAL A 47 13.83 13.85 7.70
CA VAL A 47 12.85 13.03 6.98
C VAL A 47 12.69 13.55 5.56
N ARG A 48 12.90 12.69 4.59
CA ARG A 48 12.70 12.99 3.18
C ARG A 48 11.23 12.90 2.83
N GLN A 49 10.65 13.97 2.33
CA GLN A 49 9.26 14.03 1.88
C GLN A 49 9.21 13.94 0.36
N VAL A 50 8.57 12.90 -0.16
CA VAL A 50 8.37 12.71 -1.59
C VAL A 50 6.91 12.99 -1.91
N TYR A 51 6.67 14.03 -2.73
CA TYR A 51 5.36 14.39 -3.23
C TYR A 51 5.36 14.39 -4.75
N VAL A 52 4.52 13.56 -5.33
CA VAL A 52 4.38 13.41 -6.78
C VAL A 52 2.89 13.51 -7.13
N THR A 53 2.58 14.36 -8.10
CA THR A 53 1.21 14.54 -8.59
C THR A 53 0.77 13.40 -9.50
N GLU A 54 -0.53 13.17 -9.59
CA GLU A 54 -1.16 12.23 -10.52
C GLU A 54 -0.73 10.77 -10.40
N CYS A 55 -0.14 10.39 -9.27
CA CYS A 55 0.10 8.99 -8.92
C CYS A 55 -0.33 8.73 -7.47
N GLU A 56 -0.45 7.47 -7.10
CA GLU A 56 -0.71 7.07 -5.72
C GLU A 56 0.62 6.92 -4.96
N ALA A 57 0.57 7.12 -3.63
CA ALA A 57 1.75 6.94 -2.79
C ALA A 57 2.34 5.52 -2.91
N ASP A 58 1.47 4.53 -3.11
CA ASP A 58 1.83 3.13 -3.26
C ASP A 58 2.72 2.88 -4.49
N ASP A 59 2.47 3.62 -5.60
CA ASP A 59 3.28 3.54 -6.81
C ASP A 59 4.70 4.09 -6.55
N ALA A 60 4.80 5.20 -5.80
CA ALA A 60 6.09 5.76 -5.39
C ALA A 60 6.84 4.81 -4.43
N ILE A 61 6.14 4.19 -3.46
CA ILE A 61 6.71 3.21 -2.54
C ILE A 61 7.22 1.99 -3.31
N ALA A 62 6.44 1.47 -4.28
CA ALA A 62 6.85 0.37 -5.12
C ALA A 62 8.10 0.70 -5.93
N TYR A 63 8.14 1.89 -6.55
CA TYR A 63 9.33 2.35 -7.27
C TYR A 63 10.56 2.43 -6.35
N MET A 64 10.40 3.02 -5.15
CA MET A 64 11.52 3.17 -4.22
C MET A 64 12.06 1.82 -3.74
N THR A 65 11.19 0.87 -3.41
CA THR A 65 11.61 -0.42 -2.87
C THR A 65 12.18 -1.35 -3.95
N LYS A 66 11.59 -1.37 -5.16
CA LYS A 66 12.00 -2.27 -6.24
C LYS A 66 13.20 -1.76 -7.05
N TYR A 67 13.33 -0.42 -7.20
CA TYR A 67 14.31 0.17 -8.12
C TYR A 67 15.31 1.08 -7.43
N GLN A 68 14.86 2.11 -6.72
CA GLN A 68 15.76 3.12 -6.14
C GLN A 68 16.62 2.55 -5.00
N TYR A 69 16.04 1.71 -4.15
CA TYR A 69 16.71 1.09 -3.00
C TYR A 69 16.81 -0.43 -3.14
N ARG A 70 16.97 -0.92 -4.36
CA ARG A 70 17.02 -2.36 -4.68
C ARG A 70 18.10 -3.14 -3.92
N ASP A 71 19.20 -2.46 -3.56
CA ASP A 71 20.34 -3.06 -2.86
C ASP A 71 20.30 -2.81 -1.33
N HIS A 72 19.18 -2.29 -0.82
CA HIS A 72 19.00 -1.94 0.58
C HIS A 72 17.89 -2.80 1.24
N LYS A 73 18.02 -3.01 2.53
CA LYS A 73 16.90 -3.52 3.34
C LYS A 73 15.90 -2.37 3.55
N CYS A 74 14.62 -2.64 3.29
CA CYS A 74 13.56 -1.67 3.38
C CYS A 74 12.50 -2.11 4.39
N VAL A 75 11.99 -1.16 5.17
CA VAL A 75 10.82 -1.37 6.02
C VAL A 75 9.73 -0.41 5.57
N ILE A 76 8.63 -0.96 5.06
CA ILE A 76 7.43 -0.19 4.73
C ILE A 76 6.59 -0.04 5.99
N VAL A 77 6.34 1.19 6.44
CA VAL A 77 5.46 1.43 7.60
C VAL A 77 4.06 1.76 7.09
N SER A 78 3.21 0.75 7.04
CA SER A 78 1.83 0.89 6.55
C SER A 78 0.94 -0.25 7.06
N SER A 79 -0.37 -0.02 7.16
CA SER A 79 -1.37 -1.06 7.39
C SER A 79 -2.05 -1.52 6.09
N ASP A 80 -1.65 -0.96 4.94
CA ASP A 80 -2.24 -1.29 3.65
C ASP A 80 -1.76 -2.66 3.16
N LYS A 81 -2.72 -3.49 2.75
CA LYS A 81 -2.47 -4.85 2.26
C LYS A 81 -2.00 -4.86 0.81
N ASP A 82 -2.21 -3.79 0.05
CA ASP A 82 -1.74 -3.70 -1.33
C ASP A 82 -0.23 -3.73 -1.41
N LEU A 83 0.44 -3.25 -0.34
CA LEU A 83 1.89 -3.25 -0.24
C LEU A 83 2.49 -4.63 0.10
N TYR A 84 1.68 -5.64 0.45
CA TYR A 84 2.19 -7.00 0.70
C TYR A 84 2.89 -7.60 -0.53
N GLN A 85 2.49 -7.22 -1.73
CA GLN A 85 3.15 -7.63 -2.97
C GLN A 85 4.59 -7.13 -3.12
N LEU A 86 5.03 -6.21 -2.26
CA LEU A 86 6.39 -5.66 -2.26
C LEU A 86 7.32 -6.37 -1.26
N ILE A 87 6.78 -7.26 -0.43
CA ILE A 87 7.54 -8.00 0.59
C ILE A 87 8.41 -9.05 -0.11
N ASP A 88 9.68 -9.05 0.23
CA ASP A 88 10.68 -10.03 -0.20
C ASP A 88 11.75 -10.23 0.91
N ASP A 89 12.89 -10.82 0.59
CA ASP A 89 14.00 -11.02 1.55
C ASP A 89 14.61 -9.73 2.07
N ARG A 90 14.41 -8.61 1.39
CA ARG A 90 14.94 -7.26 1.72
C ARG A 90 13.87 -6.33 2.25
N VAL A 91 12.62 -6.55 1.84
CA VAL A 91 11.50 -5.67 2.12
C VAL A 91 10.55 -6.33 3.09
N THR A 92 10.35 -5.72 4.25
CA THR A 92 9.33 -6.11 5.22
C THR A 92 8.34 -4.98 5.42
N GLN A 93 7.14 -5.28 5.91
CA GLN A 93 6.17 -4.26 6.27
C GLN A 93 5.92 -4.24 7.77
N TRP A 94 6.10 -3.08 8.41
CA TRP A 94 5.60 -2.85 9.76
C TRP A 94 4.17 -2.36 9.71
N SER A 95 3.26 -3.08 10.33
CA SER A 95 1.85 -2.66 10.43
C SER A 95 1.59 -1.94 11.77
N PRO A 96 1.39 -0.60 11.78
CA PRO A 96 1.12 0.14 13.01
C PRO A 96 -0.17 -0.32 13.71
N GLY A 97 -1.19 -0.68 12.91
CA GLY A 97 -2.47 -1.16 13.45
C GLY A 97 -2.40 -2.51 14.14
N GLN A 98 -1.52 -3.41 13.64
CA GLN A 98 -1.31 -4.74 14.23
C GLN A 98 -0.09 -4.77 15.17
N LYS A 99 0.71 -3.70 15.21
CA LYS A 99 1.97 -3.59 15.99
C LYS A 99 2.92 -4.78 15.75
N THR A 100 3.05 -5.20 14.48
CA THR A 100 3.88 -6.35 14.10
C THR A 100 4.50 -6.17 12.72
N TYR A 101 5.61 -6.84 12.49
CA TYR A 101 6.18 -7.00 11.15
C TYR A 101 5.39 -8.06 10.37
N ILE A 102 5.11 -7.73 9.11
CA ILE A 102 4.51 -8.64 8.13
C ILE A 102 5.64 -9.12 7.22
N THR A 103 5.84 -10.42 7.18
CA THR A 103 6.82 -11.11 6.35
C THR A 103 6.11 -12.00 5.33
N SER A 104 6.87 -12.56 4.37
CA SER A 104 6.34 -13.51 3.39
C SER A 104 5.68 -14.73 4.06
N GLU A 105 6.28 -15.24 5.14
CA GLU A 105 5.74 -16.37 5.89
C GLU A 105 4.39 -16.05 6.52
N LYS A 106 4.27 -14.86 7.15
CA LYS A 106 3.00 -14.42 7.73
C LYS A 106 1.90 -14.21 6.69
N VAL A 107 2.25 -13.78 5.49
CA VAL A 107 1.30 -13.67 4.37
C VAL A 107 0.84 -15.06 3.94
N LYS A 108 1.77 -16.00 3.74
CA LYS A 108 1.46 -17.40 3.40
C LYS A 108 0.56 -18.05 4.46
N GLU A 109 0.91 -17.92 5.74
CA GLU A 109 0.15 -18.45 6.87
C GLU A 109 -1.26 -17.89 6.94
N LYS A 110 -1.39 -16.58 6.80
CA LYS A 110 -2.67 -15.87 6.97
C LYS A 110 -3.63 -16.08 5.80
N PHE A 111 -3.12 -16.08 4.56
CA PHE A 111 -3.93 -16.04 3.35
C PHE A 111 -3.92 -17.35 2.55
N GLY A 112 -2.96 -18.23 2.83
CA GLY A 112 -2.76 -19.47 2.05
C GLY A 112 -2.23 -19.20 0.64
N VAL A 113 -1.64 -18.03 0.40
CA VAL A 113 -1.03 -17.64 -0.88
C VAL A 113 0.31 -16.96 -0.62
N SER A 114 1.24 -17.07 -1.56
CA SER A 114 2.54 -16.40 -1.47
C SER A 114 2.44 -14.89 -1.74
N VAL A 115 3.46 -14.14 -1.36
CA VAL A 115 3.55 -12.70 -1.69
C VAL A 115 3.60 -12.47 -3.20
N SER A 116 4.20 -13.38 -3.97
CA SER A 116 4.26 -13.34 -5.43
C SER A 116 2.88 -13.43 -6.08
N ASN A 117 1.93 -14.09 -5.41
CA ASN A 117 0.60 -14.38 -5.91
C ASN A 117 -0.52 -13.66 -5.16
N ILE A 118 -0.18 -12.81 -4.18
CA ILE A 118 -1.18 -12.11 -3.37
C ILE A 118 -2.07 -11.19 -4.21
N VAL A 119 -1.49 -10.50 -5.21
CA VAL A 119 -2.24 -9.61 -6.11
C VAL A 119 -3.17 -10.42 -7.02
N THR A 120 -2.69 -11.54 -7.55
CA THR A 120 -3.51 -12.46 -8.37
C THR A 120 -4.72 -12.96 -7.55
N ALA A 121 -4.51 -13.41 -6.33
CA ALA A 121 -5.63 -13.82 -5.47
C ALA A 121 -6.59 -12.66 -5.18
N ARG A 122 -6.06 -11.47 -4.84
CA ARG A 122 -6.88 -10.28 -4.57
C ARG A 122 -7.66 -9.79 -5.80
N ALA A 123 -7.14 -10.00 -6.98
CA ALA A 123 -7.84 -9.65 -8.21
C ALA A 123 -9.18 -10.38 -8.34
N PHE A 124 -9.21 -11.66 -7.94
CA PHE A 124 -10.46 -12.43 -7.89
C PHE A 124 -11.35 -12.04 -6.70
N ILE A 125 -10.76 -11.71 -5.55
CA ILE A 125 -11.51 -11.37 -4.34
C ILE A 125 -12.11 -9.97 -4.42
N GLY A 126 -11.44 -9.05 -5.10
CA GLY A 126 -11.80 -7.64 -5.15
C GLY A 126 -11.33 -6.86 -3.92
N ASP A 127 -11.66 -5.58 -3.90
CA ASP A 127 -11.47 -4.68 -2.76
C ASP A 127 -12.66 -3.74 -2.60
N PRO A 128 -13.58 -4.04 -1.68
CA PRO A 128 -14.74 -3.19 -1.42
C PRO A 128 -14.37 -1.77 -0.96
N SER A 129 -13.20 -1.58 -0.32
CA SER A 129 -12.76 -0.26 0.15
C SER A 129 -12.44 0.68 -1.01
N ASP A 130 -12.04 0.13 -2.14
CA ASP A 130 -11.72 0.85 -3.37
C ASP A 130 -12.85 0.74 -4.44
N GLY A 131 -13.99 0.16 -4.05
CA GLY A 131 -15.13 -0.04 -4.94
C GLY A 131 -14.93 -1.16 -5.96
N LEU A 132 -13.92 -2.02 -5.76
CA LEU A 132 -13.62 -3.12 -6.67
C LEU A 132 -14.40 -4.38 -6.27
N LYS A 133 -15.41 -4.70 -7.06
CA LYS A 133 -16.14 -5.98 -6.91
C LYS A 133 -15.23 -7.14 -7.29
N GLY A 134 -15.26 -8.20 -6.49
CA GLY A 134 -14.60 -9.46 -6.80
C GLY A 134 -15.47 -10.40 -7.61
N VAL A 135 -14.92 -11.55 -7.95
CA VAL A 135 -15.59 -12.68 -8.56
C VAL A 135 -16.46 -13.36 -7.50
N PRO A 136 -17.74 -13.68 -7.80
CA PRO A 136 -18.62 -14.36 -6.85
C PRO A 136 -17.99 -15.64 -6.30
N HIS A 137 -18.19 -15.89 -5.02
CA HIS A 137 -17.67 -17.08 -4.30
C HIS A 137 -16.15 -17.18 -4.19
N ALA A 138 -15.36 -16.24 -4.77
CA ALA A 138 -13.93 -16.19 -4.62
C ALA A 138 -13.54 -15.57 -3.26
N GLY A 139 -12.70 -16.28 -2.51
CA GLY A 139 -12.09 -15.83 -1.27
C GLY A 139 -10.76 -16.53 -1.06
N PHE A 140 -9.88 -16.01 -0.21
CA PHE A 140 -8.54 -16.60 -0.01
C PHE A 140 -8.59 -18.10 0.28
N LYS A 141 -9.42 -18.52 1.23
CA LYS A 141 -9.57 -19.95 1.57
C LYS A 141 -10.06 -20.80 0.39
N SER A 142 -10.98 -20.27 -0.42
CA SER A 142 -11.51 -20.99 -1.55
C SER A 142 -10.50 -21.09 -2.70
N LEU A 143 -9.74 -20.03 -2.94
CA LEU A 143 -8.68 -20.01 -3.96
C LEU A 143 -7.51 -20.91 -3.54
N ALA A 144 -6.96 -20.74 -2.36
CA ALA A 144 -5.84 -21.54 -1.85
C ALA A 144 -6.13 -23.04 -1.85
N LYS A 145 -7.36 -23.45 -1.51
CA LYS A 145 -7.76 -24.86 -1.55
C LYS A 145 -7.81 -25.46 -2.94
N ARG A 146 -8.14 -24.66 -3.97
CA ARG A 146 -8.36 -25.14 -5.35
C ARG A 146 -7.17 -24.95 -6.26
N PHE A 147 -6.38 -23.94 -5.96
CA PHE A 147 -5.20 -23.55 -6.72
C PHE A 147 -3.98 -23.49 -5.77
N PRO A 148 -3.47 -24.68 -5.35
CA PRO A 148 -2.31 -24.73 -4.45
C PRO A 148 -1.06 -24.10 -5.05
N GLU A 149 -1.01 -23.93 -6.37
CA GLU A 149 0.04 -23.23 -7.10
C GLU A 149 0.21 -21.79 -6.61
N LEU A 150 -0.86 -21.15 -6.12
CA LEU A 150 -0.82 -19.80 -5.54
C LEU A 150 0.03 -19.73 -4.24
N LEU A 151 0.35 -20.86 -3.62
CA LEU A 151 1.23 -20.91 -2.46
C LEU A 151 2.71 -20.96 -2.84
N SER A 152 3.03 -21.35 -4.07
CA SER A 152 4.42 -21.37 -4.55
C SER A 152 4.95 -19.93 -4.71
N ASP A 153 6.28 -19.80 -4.74
CA ASP A 153 6.93 -18.51 -4.96
C ASP A 153 7.01 -18.15 -6.46
N GLU A 154 6.65 -19.08 -7.34
CA GLU A 154 6.48 -18.81 -8.76
C GLU A 154 5.22 -17.97 -9.00
N HIS A 155 5.33 -17.04 -9.94
CA HIS A 155 4.21 -16.16 -10.28
C HIS A 155 3.14 -16.90 -11.09
N VAL A 156 1.94 -16.90 -10.57
CA VAL A 156 0.73 -17.45 -11.22
C VAL A 156 -0.12 -16.25 -11.68
N SER A 157 -0.30 -16.13 -12.99
CA SER A 157 -1.10 -15.04 -13.54
C SER A 157 -2.60 -15.27 -13.36
N VAL A 158 -3.41 -14.22 -13.55
CA VAL A 158 -4.88 -14.35 -13.58
C VAL A 158 -5.32 -15.34 -14.65
N ARG A 159 -4.65 -15.34 -15.82
CA ARG A 159 -4.98 -16.26 -16.92
C ARG A 159 -4.68 -17.71 -16.57
N ASP A 160 -3.59 -17.97 -15.87
CA ASP A 160 -3.25 -19.33 -15.41
C ASP A 160 -4.31 -19.87 -14.47
N VAL A 161 -4.80 -19.04 -13.53
CA VAL A 161 -5.90 -19.43 -12.62
C VAL A 161 -7.18 -19.74 -13.40
N VAL A 162 -7.52 -18.94 -14.42
CA VAL A 162 -8.68 -19.19 -15.29
C VAL A 162 -8.53 -20.52 -16.03
N THR A 163 -7.37 -20.75 -16.67
CA THR A 163 -7.08 -22.01 -17.37
C THR A 163 -7.14 -23.23 -16.44
N MET A 164 -6.62 -23.09 -15.20
CA MET A 164 -6.74 -24.14 -14.19
C MET A 164 -8.20 -24.37 -13.79
N ALA A 165 -9.00 -23.31 -13.66
CA ALA A 165 -10.42 -23.41 -13.35
C ALA A 165 -11.19 -24.13 -14.45
N GLU A 166 -10.93 -23.83 -15.73
CA GLU A 166 -11.51 -24.52 -16.88
C GLU A 166 -11.21 -26.04 -16.84
N LYS A 167 -9.96 -26.42 -16.64
CA LYS A 167 -9.57 -27.83 -16.51
C LYS A 167 -10.24 -28.54 -15.33
N LEU A 168 -10.38 -27.84 -14.20
CA LEU A 168 -11.08 -28.41 -13.03
C LEU A 168 -12.57 -28.58 -13.25
N LEU A 169 -13.20 -27.76 -14.10
CA LEU A 169 -14.62 -27.88 -14.46
C LEU A 169 -14.93 -29.14 -15.25
N GLU A 170 -13.98 -29.71 -15.98
CA GLU A 170 -14.14 -30.98 -16.69
C GLU A 170 -14.46 -32.14 -15.73
N THR A 171 -13.98 -32.05 -14.49
CA THR A 171 -14.11 -33.11 -13.49
C THR A 171 -14.95 -32.73 -12.28
N LYS A 172 -15.14 -31.42 -11.99
CA LYS A 172 -15.79 -30.90 -10.78
C LYS A 172 -16.76 -29.76 -11.11
N LYS A 173 -18.04 -29.96 -10.86
CA LYS A 173 -19.03 -28.89 -10.97
C LYS A 173 -19.07 -28.07 -9.68
N LEU A 174 -18.37 -26.93 -9.66
CA LEU A 174 -18.29 -26.04 -8.50
C LEU A 174 -18.59 -24.61 -8.93
N LYS A 175 -19.58 -23.96 -8.36
CA LYS A 175 -20.01 -22.59 -8.66
C LYS A 175 -18.89 -21.56 -8.68
N VAL A 176 -17.86 -21.71 -7.82
CA VAL A 176 -16.73 -20.79 -7.82
C VAL A 176 -15.86 -20.92 -9.07
N LEU A 177 -15.72 -22.13 -9.65
CA LEU A 177 -14.97 -22.33 -10.89
C LEU A 177 -15.70 -21.71 -12.08
N ASP A 178 -17.02 -21.94 -12.17
CA ASP A 178 -17.87 -21.29 -13.18
C ASP A 178 -17.74 -19.76 -13.06
N SER A 179 -17.86 -19.22 -11.85
CA SER A 179 -17.74 -17.78 -11.60
C SER A 179 -16.36 -17.22 -11.98
N ILE A 180 -15.28 -17.96 -11.77
CA ILE A 180 -13.91 -17.54 -12.14
C ILE A 180 -13.76 -17.44 -13.67
N VAL A 181 -14.29 -18.41 -14.39
CA VAL A 181 -14.22 -18.41 -15.87
C VAL A 181 -15.12 -17.31 -16.44
N GLU A 182 -16.37 -17.21 -15.99
CA GLU A 182 -17.32 -16.22 -16.47
C GLU A 182 -16.94 -14.76 -16.17
N ASN A 183 -16.20 -14.52 -15.08
CA ASN A 183 -15.82 -13.17 -14.65
C ASN A 183 -14.29 -12.95 -14.73
N SER A 184 -13.62 -13.58 -15.65
CA SER A 184 -12.17 -13.46 -15.85
C SER A 184 -11.72 -12.04 -16.22
N ASP A 185 -12.55 -11.30 -16.94
CA ASP A 185 -12.35 -9.88 -17.28
C ASP A 185 -12.36 -8.97 -16.05
N VAL A 186 -13.26 -9.26 -15.07
CA VAL A 186 -13.29 -8.55 -13.78
C VAL A 186 -11.99 -8.75 -13.02
N ALA A 187 -11.50 -9.99 -12.95
CA ALA A 187 -10.24 -10.30 -12.29
C ALA A 187 -9.04 -9.63 -13.00
N LEU A 188 -8.99 -9.67 -14.33
CA LEU A 188 -7.94 -9.00 -15.10
C LEU A 188 -7.94 -7.48 -14.90
N ARG A 189 -9.12 -6.85 -14.89
CA ARG A 189 -9.27 -5.42 -14.58
C ARG A 189 -8.77 -5.11 -13.17
N ASN A 190 -9.22 -5.88 -12.18
CA ASN A 190 -8.83 -5.68 -10.78
C ASN A 190 -7.30 -5.84 -10.62
N TRP A 191 -6.71 -6.83 -11.26
CA TRP A 191 -5.26 -7.03 -11.25
C TRP A 191 -4.52 -5.79 -11.78
N LYS A 192 -4.93 -5.24 -12.91
CA LYS A 192 -4.34 -4.01 -13.48
C LYS A 192 -4.45 -2.81 -12.56
N LEU A 193 -5.49 -2.75 -11.73
CA LEU A 193 -5.71 -1.65 -10.79
C LEU A 193 -4.89 -1.81 -9.50
N MET A 194 -4.63 -3.05 -9.07
CA MET A 194 -3.94 -3.36 -7.81
C MET A 194 -2.45 -3.59 -7.98
N TYR A 195 -1.99 -3.99 -9.16
CA TYR A 195 -0.59 -4.33 -9.38
C TYR A 195 0.29 -3.08 -9.34
N LEU A 196 1.32 -3.14 -8.50
CA LEU A 196 2.27 -2.05 -8.28
C LEU A 196 3.54 -2.30 -9.09
N ASP A 197 3.70 -1.53 -10.15
CA ASP A 197 4.85 -1.61 -11.05
C ASP A 197 5.30 -0.22 -11.51
N ILE A 198 6.54 -0.13 -12.01
CA ILE A 198 7.12 1.11 -12.54
C ILE A 198 6.28 1.69 -13.69
N THR A 199 5.57 0.85 -14.43
CA THR A 199 4.71 1.27 -15.56
C THR A 199 3.52 2.11 -15.11
N ASN A 200 3.23 2.16 -13.82
CA ASN A 200 2.22 3.05 -13.25
C ASN A 200 2.72 4.50 -13.12
N LEU A 201 4.01 4.74 -13.30
CA LEU A 201 4.64 6.05 -13.21
C LEU A 201 5.13 6.52 -14.58
N SER A 202 4.93 7.79 -14.88
CA SER A 202 5.55 8.43 -16.04
C SER A 202 7.04 8.71 -15.77
N GLY A 203 7.82 8.91 -16.84
CA GLY A 203 9.23 9.28 -16.73
C GLY A 203 9.43 10.54 -15.88
N GLN A 204 8.57 11.57 -16.05
CA GLN A 204 8.63 12.79 -15.26
C GLN A 204 8.37 12.56 -13.76
N GLN A 205 7.46 11.65 -13.42
CA GLN A 205 7.20 11.28 -12.02
C GLN A 205 8.41 10.56 -11.40
N ILE A 206 9.03 9.66 -12.17
CA ILE A 206 10.26 8.97 -11.74
C ILE A 206 11.41 9.96 -11.53
N GLU A 207 11.62 10.87 -12.46
CA GLU A 207 12.65 11.92 -12.33
C GLU A 207 12.39 12.82 -11.13
N LYS A 208 11.11 13.16 -10.87
CA LYS A 208 10.75 13.94 -9.68
C LYS A 208 11.07 13.21 -8.39
N ILE A 209 10.82 11.89 -8.32
CA ILE A 209 11.19 11.07 -7.16
C ILE A 209 12.70 11.07 -6.98
N LYS A 210 13.46 10.76 -8.04
CA LYS A 210 14.94 10.76 -8.00
C LYS A 210 15.50 12.09 -7.54
N TYR A 211 15.09 13.17 -8.19
CA TYR A 211 15.53 14.52 -7.82
C TYR A 211 15.25 14.82 -6.34
N THR A 212 14.06 14.49 -5.85
CA THR A 212 13.70 14.71 -4.44
C THR A 212 14.58 13.88 -3.50
N ILE A 213 15.00 12.69 -3.93
CA ILE A 213 15.88 11.83 -3.15
C ILE A 213 17.32 12.38 -3.16
N ASP A 214 17.84 12.73 -4.32
CA ASP A 214 19.24 13.10 -4.52
C ASP A 214 19.53 14.51 -3.99
N SER A 215 18.58 15.44 -4.09
CA SER A 215 18.71 16.81 -3.59
C SER A 215 18.40 16.97 -2.10
N PHE A 216 18.12 15.85 -1.40
CA PHE A 216 17.73 15.93 0.01
C PHE A 216 18.91 16.24 0.92
N GLU A 217 18.78 17.32 1.68
CA GLU A 217 19.64 17.65 2.80
C GLU A 217 18.92 17.39 4.12
N ALA A 218 19.51 16.55 4.96
CA ALA A 218 18.95 16.20 6.26
C ALA A 218 18.99 17.40 7.22
N LYS A 219 17.86 18.05 7.45
CA LYS A 219 17.73 19.15 8.39
C LYS A 219 17.39 18.66 9.78
N ARG A 220 18.04 19.22 10.80
CA ARG A 220 17.79 18.93 12.22
C ARG A 220 17.64 20.24 12.97
N ASN A 221 16.46 20.85 12.90
CA ASN A 221 16.19 22.13 13.55
C ASN A 221 15.18 21.97 14.71
N LYS A 222 15.70 21.51 15.85
CA LYS A 222 14.90 21.29 17.07
C LYS A 222 14.16 22.54 17.50
N ILE A 223 14.84 23.71 17.49
CA ILE A 223 14.25 24.97 17.97
C ILE A 223 13.06 25.38 17.08
N ALA A 224 13.22 25.26 15.76
CA ALA A 224 12.14 25.58 14.84
C ALA A 224 10.95 24.64 15.01
N LEU A 225 11.18 23.32 15.20
CA LEU A 225 10.12 22.37 15.49
C LEU A 225 9.38 22.73 16.79
N MET A 226 10.12 23.01 17.87
CA MET A 226 9.53 23.40 19.16
C MET A 226 8.66 24.66 19.02
N ARG A 227 9.18 25.69 18.36
CA ARG A 227 8.41 26.95 18.15
C ARG A 227 7.15 26.71 17.34
N MET A 228 7.22 25.87 16.30
CA MET A 228 6.06 25.52 15.49
C MET A 228 5.02 24.77 16.31
N LEU A 229 5.41 23.74 17.08
CA LEU A 229 4.50 22.98 17.93
C LEU A 229 3.85 23.86 19.01
N MET A 230 4.61 24.74 19.65
CA MET A 230 4.08 25.70 20.64
C MET A 230 3.06 26.66 20.03
N ARG A 231 3.36 27.21 18.83
CA ARG A 231 2.43 28.09 18.09
C ARG A 231 1.10 27.40 17.80
N GLU A 232 1.13 26.11 17.49
CA GLU A 232 -0.06 25.31 17.15
C GLU A 232 -0.70 24.65 18.40
N GLY A 233 -0.22 24.93 19.60
CA GLY A 233 -0.76 24.39 20.85
C GLY A 233 -0.49 22.89 21.07
N VAL A 234 0.48 22.30 20.36
CA VAL A 234 0.86 20.89 20.52
C VAL A 234 1.85 20.77 21.68
N ASN A 235 1.34 20.48 22.88
CA ASN A 235 2.14 20.45 24.12
C ASN A 235 2.49 19.04 24.60
N ASN A 236 1.92 18.00 23.97
CA ASN A 236 2.06 16.60 24.39
C ASN A 236 3.10 15.82 23.58
N PHE A 237 3.90 16.48 22.75
CA PHE A 237 4.96 15.85 21.97
C PHE A 237 6.32 16.13 22.62
N ASP A 238 7.00 15.07 23.07
CA ASP A 238 8.34 15.15 23.65
C ASP A 238 9.40 15.30 22.53
N VAL A 239 9.70 16.57 22.22
CA VAL A 239 10.69 16.92 21.19
C VAL A 239 12.10 16.49 21.61
N ASP A 240 12.40 16.49 22.91
CA ASP A 240 13.74 16.13 23.41
C ASP A 240 14.04 14.66 23.19
N SER A 241 13.16 13.79 23.67
CA SER A 241 13.27 12.35 23.44
C SER A 241 13.28 11.99 21.98
N TYR A 242 12.48 12.66 21.15
CA TYR A 242 12.48 12.46 19.71
C TYR A 242 13.84 12.79 19.07
N TYR A 243 14.43 13.94 19.41
CA TYR A 243 15.74 14.33 18.86
C TYR A 243 16.89 13.47 19.38
N VAL A 244 16.80 12.93 20.57
CA VAL A 244 17.75 11.92 21.06
C VAL A 244 17.63 10.64 20.23
N ALA A 245 16.42 10.16 19.96
CA ALA A 245 16.19 8.97 19.17
C ALA A 245 16.74 9.11 17.75
N ILE A 246 16.43 10.21 17.04
CA ILE A 246 16.89 10.41 15.64
C ILE A 246 18.38 10.74 15.52
N LYS A 247 19.04 11.15 16.61
CA LYS A 247 20.50 11.37 16.60
C LYS A 247 21.28 10.08 16.37
N ASN A 248 20.71 8.96 16.81
CA ASN A 248 21.30 7.63 16.69
C ASN A 248 20.93 6.93 15.36
N CYS A 249 20.01 7.49 14.58
CA CYS A 249 19.72 7.02 13.22
C CYS A 249 20.75 7.62 12.26
N LYS A 250 21.63 6.76 11.74
CA LYS A 250 22.63 7.12 10.70
C LYS A 250 22.03 7.00 9.31
#